data_2335bd067c36cb989e50acc5bc665df2
#
_entry.id   2335bd067c36cb989e50acc5bc665df2
#
_cell.length_a   1.000
_cell.length_b   1.000
_cell.length_c   1.000
_cell.angle_alpha   90.00
_cell.angle_beta   90.00
_cell.angle_gamma   90.00
#
_symmetry.space_group_name_H-M   'P 1'
#
loop_
_entity.id
_entity.type
_entity.pdbx_description
1 polymer ?
#
loop_
_entity_poly.entity_id
_entity_poly.type
_entity_poly.pdbx_seq_one_letter_code
_entity_poly.pdbx_strand_id
1 'polypeptide(L)'
;MKDIVITGAGIVSAIGNDTSSVLVSLKNETSGIGEMRYLSSVHKELPVGEVKLSDNQLKDILGLPHEQIISRTTLLGAVALKQAVGKLGIAEVKGQKSKGKGKRVVIINGTTVGGMDVMENLFPLTSNPSPLITQLSHDCGSCTKDIAALCGISAEVCTVSTACSSALNAVILGAEMLKNDEADIVIAGGTEGLSKFHLNGFNTLMILDHQRCRPFDETRNGINLGEGAAYVVLQRKEDCNGAFKAYISGYSNACDAFHQTATSEEGTGPVFAMSQALKMSSLNTSDIDYVNAHGTGTPNNDLTESVAIKKVFGNDLPDISSTKAYTGHTTSASGAIELVICLLAMEHSFIPSNLGCTTPLQGGIVPSKGQTGCQVDNVMCNAFGFGGNDSSLIISKRKPLTSNPSPLTSNPSSVEIVAECVIDDVEQLKDSKDVISPMEARRMGKLLKAATLSSLRALKIAGHQTKGTLFLRSVGAQMQSEIQSEATERIEKPDAIITATSRGMLENSEKFLIDMVENGESLLKPTLFMQSTHNTIGSSIAIRLGCHGYNTTYSQGNESLDWAMRDAERLIKSGKANCVLVGVHDESTPLLNELLSKAGKEELPLIYSKSIVVRKV
;
A
#
# COMPACT_ATOMS: atom_id res chain seq x y z
N MET A 1 0.09 19.80 18.86
CA MET A 1 -0.15 18.62 17.98
C MET A 1 -0.27 17.41 18.89
N LYS A 2 -1.24 16.50 18.66
CA LYS A 2 -1.42 15.31 19.51
C LYS A 2 -0.32 14.31 19.24
N ASP A 3 0.27 13.77 20.30
CA ASP A 3 1.28 12.72 20.19
C ASP A 3 0.60 11.37 19.99
N ILE A 4 1.03 10.63 18.98
CA ILE A 4 0.52 9.29 18.68
C ILE A 4 1.56 8.26 19.10
N VAL A 5 1.11 7.22 19.80
CA VAL A 5 1.97 6.14 20.29
C VAL A 5 1.49 4.77 19.82
N ILE A 6 2.42 3.84 19.69
CA ILE A 6 2.16 2.44 19.37
C ILE A 6 2.07 1.68 20.71
N THR A 7 0.91 1.12 21.01
CA THR A 7 0.62 0.45 22.28
C THR A 7 0.60 -1.08 22.17
N GLY A 8 0.40 -1.62 20.98
CA GLY A 8 0.40 -3.05 20.68
C GLY A 8 1.02 -3.36 19.34
N ALA A 9 1.53 -4.57 19.17
CA ALA A 9 2.06 -5.08 17.90
C ALA A 9 1.87 -6.58 17.80
N GLY A 10 1.54 -7.07 16.61
CA GLY A 10 1.45 -8.50 16.29
C GLY A 10 2.01 -8.75 14.90
N ILE A 11 2.57 -9.93 14.68
CA ILE A 11 3.24 -10.30 13.43
C ILE A 11 3.16 -11.81 13.19
N VAL A 12 2.98 -12.18 11.94
CA VAL A 12 3.16 -13.53 11.41
C VAL A 12 3.92 -13.41 10.10
N SER A 13 5.04 -14.12 9.98
CA SER A 13 5.92 -14.04 8.80
C SER A 13 6.67 -15.35 8.57
N ALA A 14 7.42 -15.44 7.50
CA ALA A 14 8.25 -16.59 7.17
C ALA A 14 9.30 -16.94 8.25
N ILE A 15 9.68 -15.99 9.11
CA ILE A 15 10.70 -16.15 10.16
C ILE A 15 10.13 -16.28 11.58
N GLY A 16 8.82 -16.29 11.73
CA GLY A 16 8.17 -16.49 13.03
C GLY A 16 6.70 -16.15 13.02
N ASN A 17 5.97 -16.76 13.95
CA ASN A 17 4.52 -16.65 14.07
C ASN A 17 4.07 -15.66 15.15
N ASP A 18 5.03 -15.00 15.81
CA ASP A 18 4.83 -13.95 16.81
C ASP A 18 6.10 -13.10 16.96
N THR A 19 6.03 -12.02 17.72
CA THR A 19 7.16 -11.10 17.94
C THR A 19 8.37 -11.78 18.57
N SER A 20 8.18 -12.79 19.43
CA SER A 20 9.27 -13.49 20.12
C SER A 20 10.05 -14.39 19.17
N SER A 21 9.36 -15.20 18.38
CA SER A 21 9.98 -16.07 17.37
C SER A 21 10.66 -15.29 16.24
N VAL A 22 10.05 -14.17 15.80
CA VAL A 22 10.66 -13.25 14.84
C VAL A 22 11.96 -12.66 15.38
N LEU A 23 11.97 -12.20 16.65
CA LEU A 23 13.18 -11.68 17.31
C LEU A 23 14.31 -12.71 17.33
N VAL A 24 14.00 -13.96 17.68
CA VAL A 24 14.99 -15.05 17.72
C VAL A 24 15.59 -15.26 16.32
N SER A 25 14.76 -15.31 15.29
CA SER A 25 15.22 -15.48 13.91
C SER A 25 16.08 -14.32 13.41
N LEU A 26 15.72 -13.07 13.75
CA LEU A 26 16.52 -11.89 13.41
C LEU A 26 17.89 -11.92 14.07
N LYS A 27 17.97 -12.24 15.37
CA LYS A 27 19.23 -12.32 16.12
C LYS A 27 20.12 -13.47 15.67
N ASN A 28 19.53 -14.56 15.21
CA ASN A 28 20.25 -15.74 14.70
C ASN A 28 20.51 -15.65 13.19
N GLU A 29 20.17 -14.54 12.53
CA GLU A 29 20.33 -14.32 11.08
C GLU A 29 19.68 -15.44 10.25
N THR A 30 18.54 -15.96 10.72
CA THR A 30 17.84 -17.08 10.08
C THR A 30 16.84 -16.58 9.07
N SER A 31 17.06 -16.88 7.78
CA SER A 31 16.13 -16.59 6.70
C SER A 31 14.97 -17.58 6.68
N GLY A 32 13.76 -17.07 6.41
CA GLY A 32 12.56 -17.88 6.17
C GLY A 32 12.34 -18.26 4.71
N ILE A 33 13.18 -17.76 3.80
CA ILE A 33 13.08 -18.02 2.35
C ILE A 33 13.56 -19.43 2.05
N GLY A 34 12.80 -20.20 1.30
CA GLY A 34 13.13 -21.58 0.91
C GLY A 34 12.12 -22.15 -0.07
N GLU A 35 12.10 -23.47 -0.21
CA GLU A 35 11.19 -24.18 -1.11
C GLU A 35 9.72 -23.96 -0.72
N MET A 36 8.84 -23.89 -1.74
CA MET A 36 7.39 -23.82 -1.56
C MET A 36 6.86 -25.10 -0.93
N ARG A 37 6.06 -24.97 0.14
CA ARG A 37 5.42 -26.07 0.84
C ARG A 37 3.90 -26.05 0.71
N TYR A 38 3.33 -24.86 0.75
CA TYR A 38 1.86 -24.66 0.77
C TYR A 38 1.36 -24.09 -0.55
N LEU A 39 2.11 -23.18 -1.18
CA LEU A 39 1.77 -22.68 -2.51
C LEU A 39 2.01 -23.78 -3.56
N SER A 40 0.96 -24.10 -4.33
CA SER A 40 1.04 -25.09 -5.40
C SER A 40 1.19 -24.38 -6.75
N SER A 41 2.44 -24.25 -7.23
CA SER A 41 2.78 -23.70 -8.54
C SER A 41 3.69 -24.65 -9.31
N VAL A 42 3.79 -24.49 -10.63
CA VAL A 42 4.75 -25.21 -11.47
C VAL A 42 6.19 -24.72 -11.27
N HIS A 43 6.34 -23.48 -10.80
CA HIS A 43 7.64 -22.80 -10.60
C HIS A 43 8.33 -23.22 -9.29
N LYS A 44 8.63 -24.51 -9.15
CA LYS A 44 9.26 -25.05 -7.92
C LYS A 44 10.69 -24.56 -7.68
N GLU A 45 11.34 -24.03 -8.72
CA GLU A 45 12.68 -23.45 -8.67
C GLU A 45 12.75 -22.09 -8.00
N LEU A 46 11.61 -21.42 -7.79
CA LEU A 46 11.55 -20.09 -7.17
C LEU A 46 11.40 -20.22 -5.65
N PRO A 47 12.41 -19.80 -4.87
CA PRO A 47 12.29 -19.81 -3.41
C PRO A 47 11.36 -18.68 -2.94
N VAL A 48 10.58 -18.96 -1.90
CA VAL A 48 9.57 -18.06 -1.31
C VAL A 48 9.67 -17.99 0.20
N GLY A 49 9.18 -16.89 0.77
CA GLY A 49 9.06 -16.70 2.21
C GLY A 49 7.67 -17.08 2.71
N GLU A 50 7.35 -18.38 2.77
CA GLU A 50 6.08 -18.86 3.33
C GLU A 50 6.06 -18.83 4.85
N VAL A 51 4.94 -18.47 5.45
CA VAL A 51 4.65 -18.70 6.87
C VAL A 51 4.60 -20.20 7.13
N LYS A 52 5.31 -20.66 8.16
CA LYS A 52 5.53 -22.11 8.42
C LYS A 52 4.31 -22.79 9.10
N LEU A 53 3.10 -22.30 8.80
CA LEU A 53 1.83 -22.84 9.26
C LEU A 53 0.92 -23.11 8.05
N SER A 54 0.28 -24.28 8.03
CA SER A 54 -0.79 -24.57 7.06
C SER A 54 -2.05 -23.79 7.41
N ASP A 55 -3.00 -23.71 6.46
CA ASP A 55 -4.30 -23.05 6.71
C ASP A 55 -5.07 -23.71 7.84
N ASN A 56 -5.01 -25.03 7.96
CA ASN A 56 -5.63 -25.74 9.08
C ASN A 56 -5.01 -25.37 10.43
N GLN A 57 -3.69 -25.24 10.50
CA GLN A 57 -3.01 -24.78 11.73
C GLN A 57 -3.35 -23.31 12.06
N LEU A 58 -3.50 -22.45 11.06
CA LEU A 58 -3.99 -21.09 11.26
C LEU A 58 -5.44 -21.07 11.76
N LYS A 59 -6.30 -21.95 11.22
CA LYS A 59 -7.68 -22.14 11.69
C LYS A 59 -7.72 -22.66 13.12
N ASP A 60 -6.86 -23.62 13.50
CA ASP A 60 -6.75 -24.10 14.88
C ASP A 60 -6.43 -22.97 15.86
N ILE A 61 -5.45 -22.10 15.53
CA ILE A 61 -5.09 -20.91 16.32
C ILE A 61 -6.28 -19.95 16.48
N LEU A 62 -7.11 -19.86 15.46
CA LEU A 62 -8.30 -18.98 15.46
C LEU A 62 -9.54 -19.63 16.07
N GLY A 63 -9.54 -20.95 16.30
CA GLY A 63 -10.67 -21.73 16.79
C GLY A 63 -11.76 -21.93 15.72
N LEU A 64 -11.36 -22.12 14.46
CA LEU A 64 -12.25 -22.22 13.30
C LEU A 64 -12.36 -23.65 12.79
N PRO A 65 -13.51 -24.05 12.23
CA PRO A 65 -13.67 -25.35 11.55
C PRO A 65 -12.76 -25.45 10.31
N HIS A 66 -12.18 -26.63 10.07
CA HIS A 66 -11.29 -26.86 8.92
C HIS A 66 -12.02 -26.76 7.58
N GLU A 67 -13.31 -27.07 7.55
CA GLU A 67 -14.14 -27.05 6.33
C GLU A 67 -14.49 -25.64 5.85
N GLN A 68 -14.34 -24.64 6.72
CA GLN A 68 -14.67 -23.26 6.36
C GLN A 68 -13.67 -22.75 5.33
N ILE A 69 -14.15 -22.25 4.20
CA ILE A 69 -13.33 -21.62 3.17
C ILE A 69 -13.03 -20.19 3.61
N ILE A 70 -11.77 -19.92 3.90
CA ILE A 70 -11.26 -18.60 4.29
C ILE A 70 -9.93 -18.41 3.57
N SER A 71 -9.69 -17.22 3.01
CA SER A 71 -8.44 -16.93 2.34
C SER A 71 -7.26 -16.95 3.33
N ARG A 72 -6.11 -17.41 2.85
CA ARG A 72 -4.87 -17.40 3.61
C ARG A 72 -4.51 -15.97 4.07
N THR A 73 -4.73 -14.99 3.22
CA THR A 73 -4.59 -13.56 3.56
C THR A 73 -5.41 -13.19 4.80
N THR A 74 -6.68 -13.59 4.85
CA THR A 74 -7.57 -13.34 6.01
C THR A 74 -7.10 -14.08 7.26
N LEU A 75 -6.68 -15.34 7.14
CA LEU A 75 -6.20 -16.14 8.27
C LEU A 75 -4.95 -15.51 8.91
N LEU A 76 -3.95 -15.15 8.10
CA LEU A 76 -2.72 -14.49 8.56
C LEU A 76 -3.04 -13.16 9.24
N GLY A 77 -3.90 -12.35 8.61
CA GLY A 77 -4.35 -11.08 9.15
C GLY A 77 -5.02 -11.20 10.50
N ALA A 78 -5.94 -12.17 10.65
CA ALA A 78 -6.65 -12.39 11.92
C ALA A 78 -5.72 -12.84 13.05
N VAL A 79 -4.73 -13.72 12.75
CA VAL A 79 -3.75 -14.16 13.75
C VAL A 79 -2.90 -12.98 14.21
N ALA A 80 -2.33 -12.20 13.29
CA ALA A 80 -1.49 -11.04 13.63
C ALA A 80 -2.27 -9.96 14.38
N LEU A 81 -3.52 -9.69 13.96
CA LEU A 81 -4.36 -8.68 14.60
C LEU A 81 -4.74 -9.08 16.04
N LYS A 82 -5.10 -10.35 16.29
CA LYS A 82 -5.36 -10.86 17.65
C LYS A 82 -4.14 -10.67 18.56
N GLN A 83 -2.92 -10.90 18.06
CA GLN A 83 -1.69 -10.66 18.82
C GLN A 83 -1.51 -9.18 19.14
N ALA A 84 -1.72 -8.28 18.18
CA ALA A 84 -1.57 -6.85 18.38
C ALA A 84 -2.48 -6.33 19.50
N VAL A 85 -3.72 -6.80 19.53
CA VAL A 85 -4.76 -6.38 20.50
C VAL A 85 -4.63 -7.09 21.85
N GLY A 86 -3.96 -8.25 21.93
CA GLY A 86 -4.00 -9.15 23.08
C GLY A 86 -3.60 -8.55 24.44
N LYS A 87 -2.82 -7.45 24.47
CA LYS A 87 -2.45 -6.73 25.71
C LYS A 87 -3.45 -5.63 26.13
N LEU A 88 -4.29 -5.17 25.23
CA LEU A 88 -5.28 -4.11 25.50
C LEU A 88 -6.57 -4.62 26.14
N GLY A 89 -6.76 -5.93 26.18
CA GLY A 89 -8.03 -6.55 26.55
C GLY A 89 -9.10 -6.37 25.46
N ILE A 90 -9.62 -7.46 24.97
CA ILE A 90 -10.71 -7.48 23.96
C ILE A 90 -11.93 -6.63 24.42
N ALA A 91 -12.11 -6.44 25.72
CA ALA A 91 -13.19 -5.65 26.32
C ALA A 91 -13.05 -4.14 26.01
N GLU A 92 -11.85 -3.56 25.95
CA GLU A 92 -11.63 -2.15 25.60
C GLU A 92 -11.89 -1.89 24.11
N VAL A 93 -11.64 -2.89 23.27
CA VAL A 93 -11.81 -2.81 21.80
C VAL A 93 -13.23 -3.22 21.39
N LYS A 94 -13.96 -3.98 22.22
CA LYS A 94 -15.34 -4.42 21.92
C LYS A 94 -16.41 -3.32 22.00
N GLY A 95 -16.03 -2.06 22.20
CA GLY A 95 -17.00 -0.94 22.16
C GLY A 95 -18.18 -1.12 23.12
N GLN A 96 -18.01 -1.83 24.26
CA GLN A 96 -19.09 -1.98 25.23
C GLN A 96 -19.48 -0.61 25.77
N LYS A 97 -20.70 -0.19 25.48
CA LYS A 97 -21.36 0.98 26.04
C LYS A 97 -21.49 0.83 27.57
N SER A 98 -20.42 1.10 28.30
CA SER A 98 -20.54 1.47 29.70
C SER A 98 -21.01 2.93 29.69
N LYS A 99 -22.24 3.21 30.10
CA LYS A 99 -22.86 4.53 30.32
C LYS A 99 -22.02 5.75 29.88
N GLY A 100 -21.88 5.95 28.55
CA GLY A 100 -21.06 6.98 27.91
C GLY A 100 -20.77 6.58 26.47
N LYS A 101 -20.49 7.53 25.57
CA LYS A 101 -20.13 7.24 24.17
C LYS A 101 -18.99 6.21 24.14
N GLY A 102 -19.21 5.02 23.57
CA GLY A 102 -18.17 4.00 23.37
C GLY A 102 -16.99 4.56 22.56
N LYS A 103 -15.77 4.01 22.75
CA LYS A 103 -14.60 4.40 21.97
C LYS A 103 -14.84 4.09 20.47
N ARG A 104 -14.43 5.00 19.61
CA ARG A 104 -14.44 4.81 18.15
C ARG A 104 -13.21 4.01 17.77
N VAL A 105 -13.41 2.76 17.38
CA VAL A 105 -12.35 1.86 16.96
C VAL A 105 -12.37 1.75 15.45
N VAL A 106 -11.20 1.85 14.81
CA VAL A 106 -11.03 1.70 13.37
C VAL A 106 -9.97 0.65 13.10
N ILE A 107 -10.23 -0.25 12.15
CA ILE A 107 -9.24 -1.18 11.59
C ILE A 107 -8.88 -0.71 10.19
N ILE A 108 -7.60 -0.49 9.93
CA ILE A 108 -7.09 -0.10 8.62
C ILE A 108 -6.12 -1.19 8.15
N ASN A 109 -6.48 -1.83 7.06
CA ASN A 109 -5.73 -2.95 6.49
C ASN A 109 -5.15 -2.60 5.12
N GLY A 110 -3.86 -2.88 4.92
CA GLY A 110 -3.21 -2.86 3.62
C GLY A 110 -3.26 -4.25 2.97
N THR A 111 -3.86 -4.35 1.79
CA THR A 111 -3.80 -5.57 0.95
C THR A 111 -3.96 -5.20 -0.53
N THR A 112 -3.34 -5.97 -1.43
CA THR A 112 -3.39 -5.70 -2.87
C THR A 112 -4.31 -6.62 -3.64
N VAL A 113 -4.51 -7.84 -3.16
CA VAL A 113 -5.30 -8.86 -3.86
C VAL A 113 -6.33 -9.57 -2.97
N GLY A 114 -6.37 -9.25 -1.66
CA GLY A 114 -7.36 -9.82 -0.75
C GLY A 114 -7.37 -11.36 -0.80
N GLY A 115 -8.50 -11.95 -1.19
CA GLY A 115 -8.72 -13.39 -1.26
C GLY A 115 -8.34 -14.06 -2.59
N MET A 116 -7.35 -13.56 -3.30
CA MET A 116 -6.91 -14.08 -4.61
C MET A 116 -6.49 -15.55 -4.55
N ASP A 117 -5.87 -15.98 -3.46
CA ASP A 117 -5.49 -17.38 -3.22
C ASP A 117 -6.69 -18.35 -3.29
N VAL A 118 -7.86 -17.92 -2.85
CA VAL A 118 -9.11 -18.69 -2.99
C VAL A 118 -9.66 -18.57 -4.41
N MET A 119 -9.66 -17.36 -4.98
CA MET A 119 -10.22 -17.11 -6.29
C MET A 119 -9.50 -17.89 -7.41
N GLU A 120 -8.16 -17.92 -7.40
CA GLU A 120 -7.39 -18.66 -8.41
C GLU A 120 -7.64 -20.17 -8.40
N ASN A 121 -8.06 -20.73 -7.26
CA ASN A 121 -8.41 -22.15 -7.12
C ASN A 121 -9.86 -22.43 -7.52
N LEU A 122 -10.77 -21.46 -7.40
CA LEU A 122 -12.17 -21.57 -7.79
C LEU A 122 -12.40 -21.21 -9.26
N PHE A 123 -11.55 -20.39 -9.84
CA PHE A 123 -11.69 -19.87 -11.19
C PHE A 123 -11.81 -20.96 -12.26
N PRO A 124 -11.07 -22.10 -12.22
CA PRO A 124 -11.25 -23.22 -13.15
C PRO A 124 -12.64 -23.89 -13.09
N LEU A 125 -13.40 -23.67 -12.01
CA LEU A 125 -14.71 -24.27 -11.78
C LEU A 125 -15.87 -23.42 -12.31
N THR A 126 -15.59 -22.33 -13.01
CA THR A 126 -16.59 -21.36 -13.51
C THR A 126 -17.61 -21.95 -14.49
N SER A 127 -17.32 -23.10 -15.12
CA SER A 127 -18.28 -23.83 -15.95
C SER A 127 -19.49 -24.37 -15.17
N ASN A 128 -19.40 -24.48 -13.84
CA ASN A 128 -20.48 -24.85 -12.95
C ASN A 128 -20.41 -24.06 -11.64
N PRO A 129 -20.75 -22.75 -11.68
CA PRO A 129 -20.54 -21.86 -10.55
C PRO A 129 -21.34 -22.31 -9.35
N SER A 130 -20.66 -22.76 -8.31
CA SER A 130 -21.27 -22.96 -7.00
C SER A 130 -21.74 -21.60 -6.45
N PRO A 131 -22.85 -21.54 -5.70
CA PRO A 131 -23.26 -20.34 -4.97
C PRO A 131 -22.16 -19.73 -4.10
N LEU A 132 -21.14 -20.50 -3.72
CA LEU A 132 -19.94 -20.04 -3.02
C LEU A 132 -19.11 -19.02 -3.83
N ILE A 133 -19.04 -19.15 -5.16
CA ILE A 133 -18.24 -18.24 -6.01
C ILE A 133 -18.80 -16.82 -5.95
N THR A 134 -20.12 -16.68 -5.84
CA THR A 134 -20.77 -15.37 -5.73
C THR A 134 -20.66 -14.74 -4.33
N GLN A 135 -20.32 -15.51 -3.32
CA GLN A 135 -20.04 -15.04 -1.96
C GLN A 135 -18.57 -14.68 -1.76
N LEU A 136 -17.68 -15.25 -2.58
CA LEU A 136 -16.25 -14.97 -2.53
C LEU A 136 -15.99 -13.72 -3.37
N SER A 137 -15.97 -12.58 -2.70
CA SER A 137 -15.67 -11.30 -3.30
C SER A 137 -14.16 -11.20 -3.59
N HIS A 138 -13.80 -10.69 -4.77
CA HIS A 138 -12.46 -10.19 -5.08
C HIS A 138 -12.14 -8.91 -4.31
N ASP A 139 -13.12 -8.36 -3.63
CA ASP A 139 -13.03 -7.11 -2.90
C ASP A 139 -12.04 -7.24 -1.73
N CYS A 140 -10.95 -6.47 -1.81
CA CYS A 140 -9.97 -6.38 -0.73
C CYS A 140 -10.62 -5.95 0.61
N GLY A 141 -11.70 -5.16 0.55
CA GLY A 141 -12.46 -4.75 1.71
C GLY A 141 -13.15 -5.90 2.43
N SER A 142 -13.57 -6.95 1.70
CA SER A 142 -14.14 -8.16 2.31
C SER A 142 -13.12 -8.84 3.21
N CYS A 143 -11.87 -8.94 2.80
CA CYS A 143 -10.78 -9.49 3.63
C CYS A 143 -10.68 -8.73 4.97
N THR A 144 -10.74 -7.40 4.95
CA THR A 144 -10.68 -6.59 6.17
C THR A 144 -11.91 -6.79 7.07
N LYS A 145 -13.11 -6.90 6.49
CA LYS A 145 -14.36 -7.20 7.22
C LYS A 145 -14.28 -8.57 7.90
N ASP A 146 -13.79 -9.56 7.18
CA ASP A 146 -13.64 -10.92 7.70
C ASP A 146 -12.61 -10.99 8.83
N ILE A 147 -11.46 -10.30 8.71
CA ILE A 147 -10.46 -10.19 9.78
C ILE A 147 -11.09 -9.59 11.05
N ALA A 148 -11.84 -8.50 10.92
CA ALA A 148 -12.53 -7.88 12.04
C ALA A 148 -13.54 -8.85 12.72
N ALA A 149 -14.34 -9.54 11.89
CA ALA A 149 -15.33 -10.51 12.35
C ALA A 149 -14.68 -11.72 13.06
N LEU A 150 -13.61 -12.30 12.49
CA LEU A 150 -12.88 -13.43 13.08
C LEU A 150 -12.18 -13.05 14.41
N CYS A 151 -11.82 -11.79 14.56
CA CYS A 151 -11.27 -11.27 15.82
C CYS A 151 -12.35 -10.86 16.82
N GLY A 152 -13.63 -10.85 16.43
CA GLY A 152 -14.74 -10.43 17.27
C GLY A 152 -14.68 -8.94 17.65
N ILE A 153 -14.13 -8.10 16.77
CA ILE A 153 -13.96 -6.66 16.99
C ILE A 153 -15.03 -5.90 16.23
N SER A 154 -15.81 -5.10 16.95
CA SER A 154 -16.77 -4.16 16.35
C SER A 154 -16.06 -2.85 16.08
N ALA A 155 -15.68 -2.62 14.83
CA ALA A 155 -14.92 -1.45 14.39
C ALA A 155 -15.44 -0.95 13.04
N GLU A 156 -15.20 0.31 12.74
CA GLU A 156 -15.23 0.80 11.37
C GLU A 156 -14.00 0.20 10.64
N VAL A 157 -14.17 -0.23 9.41
CA VAL A 157 -13.09 -0.90 8.66
C VAL A 157 -12.75 -0.13 7.39
N CYS A 158 -11.46 -0.10 7.08
CA CYS A 158 -10.91 0.59 5.91
C CYS A 158 -9.82 -0.27 5.27
N THR A 159 -9.80 -0.33 3.95
CA THR A 159 -8.76 -1.02 3.20
C THR A 159 -8.03 -0.05 2.29
N VAL A 160 -6.70 -0.05 2.40
CA VAL A 160 -5.77 0.73 1.58
C VAL A 160 -5.03 -0.21 0.63
N SER A 161 -4.95 0.16 -0.65
CA SER A 161 -4.27 -0.63 -1.67
C SER A 161 -3.34 0.25 -2.50
N THR A 162 -2.10 0.42 -2.03
CA THR A 162 -1.04 1.24 -2.63
C THR A 162 0.22 0.39 -2.91
N ALA A 163 0.02 -0.79 -3.49
CA ALA A 163 1.07 -1.77 -3.74
C ALA A 163 1.90 -2.07 -2.47
N CYS A 164 3.23 -2.06 -2.55
CA CYS A 164 4.12 -2.45 -1.44
C CYS A 164 4.08 -1.49 -0.25
N SER A 165 3.56 -0.27 -0.40
CA SER A 165 3.43 0.71 0.69
C SER A 165 2.09 0.65 1.43
N SER A 166 1.17 -0.26 1.06
CA SER A 166 -0.21 -0.31 1.58
C SER A 166 -0.27 -0.32 3.11
N ALA A 167 0.46 -1.22 3.75
CA ALA A 167 0.43 -1.38 5.21
C ALA A 167 1.05 -0.18 5.94
N LEU A 168 2.11 0.42 5.38
CA LEU A 168 2.69 1.63 5.98
C LEU A 168 1.75 2.83 5.82
N ASN A 169 1.07 2.96 4.68
CA ASN A 169 0.03 3.96 4.46
C ASN A 169 -1.19 3.76 5.37
N ALA A 170 -1.55 2.51 5.68
CA ALA A 170 -2.58 2.21 6.69
C ALA A 170 -2.21 2.76 8.07
N VAL A 171 -0.93 2.62 8.48
CA VAL A 171 -0.42 3.17 9.75
C VAL A 171 -0.41 4.70 9.72
N ILE A 172 0.02 5.32 8.61
CA ILE A 172 0.01 6.77 8.40
C ILE A 172 -1.41 7.32 8.51
N LEU A 173 -2.37 6.71 7.81
CA LEU A 173 -3.78 7.10 7.86
C LEU A 173 -4.33 7.00 9.30
N GLY A 174 -3.99 5.91 10.00
CA GLY A 174 -4.41 5.72 11.40
C GLY A 174 -3.88 6.83 12.33
N ALA A 175 -2.62 7.23 12.16
CA ALA A 175 -2.05 8.33 12.91
C ALA A 175 -2.74 9.67 12.60
N GLU A 176 -3.07 9.93 11.33
CA GLU A 176 -3.82 11.13 10.93
C GLU A 176 -5.24 11.15 11.53
N MET A 177 -5.97 10.03 11.51
CA MET A 177 -7.31 9.93 12.09
C MET A 177 -7.32 10.23 13.60
N LEU A 178 -6.31 9.72 14.33
CA LEU A 178 -6.16 10.00 15.77
C LEU A 178 -5.84 11.47 16.04
N LYS A 179 -4.98 12.10 15.23
CA LYS A 179 -4.64 13.53 15.33
C LYS A 179 -5.84 14.43 15.10
N ASN A 180 -6.75 14.03 14.20
CA ASN A 180 -7.94 14.79 13.82
C ASN A 180 -9.19 14.39 14.62
N ASP A 181 -9.07 13.60 15.70
CA ASP A 181 -10.18 13.12 16.53
C ASP A 181 -11.25 12.32 15.77
N GLU A 182 -10.87 11.65 14.69
CA GLU A 182 -11.78 10.79 13.93
C GLU A 182 -11.91 9.40 14.54
N ALA A 183 -10.90 8.96 15.30
CA ALA A 183 -10.86 7.70 16.02
C ALA A 183 -10.29 7.87 17.43
N ASP A 184 -10.51 6.90 18.31
CA ASP A 184 -9.96 6.84 19.66
C ASP A 184 -8.92 5.71 19.80
N ILE A 185 -9.09 4.63 19.04
CA ILE A 185 -8.15 3.53 18.87
C ILE A 185 -8.12 3.18 17.39
N VAL A 186 -6.92 3.01 16.83
CA VAL A 186 -6.74 2.50 15.47
C VAL A 186 -5.88 1.25 15.51
N ILE A 187 -6.32 0.21 14.82
CA ILE A 187 -5.53 -1.00 14.57
C ILE A 187 -5.14 -0.94 13.10
N ALA A 188 -3.87 -0.67 12.81
CA ALA A 188 -3.41 -0.44 11.45
C ALA A 188 -2.27 -1.40 11.09
N GLY A 189 -2.26 -1.86 9.85
CA GLY A 189 -1.24 -2.75 9.36
C GLY A 189 -1.59 -3.31 7.98
N GLY A 190 -1.17 -4.54 7.71
CA GLY A 190 -1.48 -5.19 6.45
C GLY A 190 -1.25 -6.69 6.48
N THR A 191 -1.84 -7.35 5.51
CA THR A 191 -1.77 -8.78 5.31
C THR A 191 -1.76 -9.14 3.84
N GLU A 192 -0.94 -10.12 3.46
CA GLU A 192 -0.95 -10.68 2.12
C GLU A 192 -0.53 -12.15 2.19
N GLY A 193 -1.34 -13.03 1.61
CA GLY A 193 -1.01 -14.43 1.40
C GLY A 193 -0.32 -14.63 0.05
N LEU A 194 0.56 -15.61 -0.06
CA LEU A 194 1.11 -16.02 -1.34
C LEU A 194 0.01 -16.62 -2.23
N SER A 195 0.04 -16.25 -3.51
CA SER A 195 -0.86 -16.78 -4.54
C SER A 195 -0.10 -17.08 -5.83
N LYS A 196 -0.63 -17.96 -6.65
CA LYS A 196 -0.10 -18.20 -8.00
C LYS A 196 -0.19 -16.93 -8.85
N PHE A 197 -1.26 -16.16 -8.65
CA PHE A 197 -1.45 -14.87 -9.32
C PHE A 197 -0.26 -13.93 -9.08
N HIS A 198 0.16 -13.74 -7.82
CA HIS A 198 1.32 -12.94 -7.48
C HIS A 198 2.61 -13.55 -8.02
N LEU A 199 2.85 -14.85 -7.76
CA LEU A 199 4.08 -15.51 -8.18
C LEU A 199 4.28 -15.39 -9.70
N ASN A 200 3.28 -15.74 -10.47
CA ASN A 200 3.32 -15.68 -11.92
C ASN A 200 3.40 -14.23 -12.43
N GLY A 201 2.67 -13.31 -11.80
CA GLY A 201 2.72 -11.89 -12.13
C GLY A 201 4.13 -11.32 -12.03
N PHE A 202 4.78 -11.51 -10.88
CA PHE A 202 6.16 -11.07 -10.68
C PHE A 202 7.17 -11.83 -11.55
N ASN A 203 6.92 -13.11 -11.83
CA ASN A 203 7.75 -13.91 -12.74
C ASN A 203 7.71 -13.34 -14.16
N THR A 204 6.56 -12.92 -14.67
CA THR A 204 6.45 -12.30 -16.00
C THR A 204 7.23 -10.99 -16.11
N LEU A 205 7.47 -10.30 -14.99
CA LEU A 205 8.29 -9.09 -14.95
C LEU A 205 9.80 -9.38 -14.91
N MET A 206 10.19 -10.65 -14.80
CA MET A 206 11.59 -11.11 -14.75
C MET A 206 12.38 -10.47 -13.60
N ILE A 207 11.74 -10.29 -12.43
CA ILE A 207 12.36 -9.67 -11.25
C ILE A 207 12.44 -10.62 -10.05
N LEU A 208 12.13 -11.91 -10.23
CA LEU A 208 12.29 -12.93 -9.19
C LEU A 208 13.71 -13.52 -9.22
N ASP A 209 14.32 -13.68 -8.05
CA ASP A 209 15.62 -14.33 -7.91
C ASP A 209 15.43 -15.83 -7.67
N HIS A 210 16.17 -16.67 -8.42
CA HIS A 210 16.23 -18.12 -8.22
C HIS A 210 17.05 -18.54 -7.00
N GLN A 211 17.73 -17.58 -6.36
CA GLN A 211 18.43 -17.73 -5.10
C GLN A 211 17.76 -16.82 -4.05
N ARG A 212 18.22 -16.91 -2.80
CA ARG A 212 17.80 -15.94 -1.79
C ARG A 212 18.24 -14.53 -2.21
N CYS A 213 17.32 -13.58 -2.18
CA CYS A 213 17.57 -12.19 -2.54
C CYS A 213 18.69 -11.58 -1.68
N ARG A 214 19.43 -10.66 -2.29
CA ARG A 214 20.64 -10.04 -1.72
C ARG A 214 20.54 -8.52 -1.87
N PRO A 215 19.68 -7.86 -1.07
CA PRO A 215 19.54 -6.42 -1.16
C PRO A 215 20.89 -5.70 -1.04
N PHE A 216 21.12 -4.71 -1.90
CA PHE A 216 22.32 -3.87 -1.98
C PHE A 216 23.64 -4.62 -2.29
N ASP A 217 23.59 -5.91 -2.67
CA ASP A 217 24.77 -6.63 -3.13
C ASP A 217 25.00 -6.39 -4.64
N GLU A 218 26.26 -6.39 -5.05
CA GLU A 218 26.63 -6.23 -6.48
C GLU A 218 26.04 -7.35 -7.36
N THR A 219 25.89 -8.56 -6.81
CA THR A 219 25.36 -9.74 -7.52
C THR A 219 23.85 -9.92 -7.38
N ARG A 220 23.12 -8.93 -6.83
CA ARG A 220 21.67 -9.00 -6.67
C ARG A 220 20.97 -9.20 -8.02
N ASN A 221 19.93 -10.02 -8.05
CA ASN A 221 19.27 -10.38 -9.30
C ASN A 221 17.75 -10.41 -9.21
N GLY A 222 17.16 -9.90 -8.12
CA GLY A 222 15.71 -9.86 -7.95
C GLY A 222 15.25 -10.07 -6.53
N ILE A 223 13.94 -10.22 -6.39
CA ILE A 223 13.25 -10.47 -5.13
C ILE A 223 12.86 -11.94 -4.98
N ASN A 224 12.59 -12.35 -3.74
CA ASN A 224 11.76 -13.53 -3.48
C ASN A 224 10.43 -13.04 -2.89
N LEU A 225 9.31 -13.58 -3.36
CA LEU A 225 8.04 -13.28 -2.75
C LEU A 225 7.93 -13.91 -1.36
N GLY A 226 7.21 -13.24 -0.49
CA GLY A 226 6.87 -13.74 0.83
C GLY A 226 5.40 -13.47 1.15
N GLU A 227 4.95 -14.03 2.25
CA GLU A 227 3.63 -13.77 2.83
C GLU A 227 3.74 -13.44 4.30
N GLY A 228 2.71 -12.84 4.83
CA GLY A 228 2.61 -12.54 6.24
C GLY A 228 1.61 -11.45 6.56
N ALA A 229 1.54 -11.12 7.83
CA ALA A 229 0.71 -10.03 8.33
C ALA A 229 1.37 -9.38 9.53
N ALA A 230 1.18 -8.08 9.66
CA ALA A 230 1.50 -7.38 10.89
C ALA A 230 0.53 -6.24 11.14
N TYR A 231 0.22 -6.01 12.41
CA TYR A 231 -0.62 -4.89 12.85
C TYR A 231 0.00 -4.22 14.07
N VAL A 232 -0.22 -2.92 14.15
CA VAL A 232 0.08 -2.11 15.33
C VAL A 232 -1.20 -1.45 15.85
N VAL A 233 -1.27 -1.26 17.17
CA VAL A 233 -2.35 -0.52 17.80
C VAL A 233 -1.85 0.89 18.10
N LEU A 234 -2.60 1.88 17.62
CA LEU A 234 -2.30 3.30 17.74
C LEU A 234 -3.29 3.97 18.69
N GLN A 235 -2.78 4.84 19.54
CA GLN A 235 -3.59 5.69 20.43
C GLN A 235 -2.94 7.06 20.56
N ARG A 236 -3.73 8.07 20.95
CA ARG A 236 -3.15 9.31 21.46
C ARG A 236 -2.43 9.02 22.79
N LYS A 237 -1.28 9.65 23.01
CA LYS A 237 -0.49 9.45 24.24
C LYS A 237 -1.29 9.78 25.50
N GLU A 238 -2.14 10.82 25.44
CA GLU A 238 -3.00 11.25 26.53
C GLU A 238 -4.08 10.21 26.90
N ASP A 239 -4.50 9.37 25.96
CA ASP A 239 -5.50 8.31 26.15
C ASP A 239 -4.88 6.97 26.53
N CYS A 240 -3.53 6.88 26.53
CA CYS A 240 -2.80 5.68 26.84
C CYS A 240 -2.52 5.60 28.34
N ASN A 241 -3.20 4.69 29.04
CA ASN A 241 -3.05 4.47 30.49
C ASN A 241 -1.90 3.53 30.89
N GLY A 242 -1.11 3.06 29.93
CA GLY A 242 -0.07 2.06 30.17
C GLY A 242 1.25 2.37 29.46
N ALA A 243 2.14 1.37 29.46
CA ALA A 243 3.35 1.40 28.67
C ALA A 243 3.02 1.37 27.17
N PHE A 244 3.82 2.05 26.39
CA PHE A 244 3.77 2.04 24.93
C PHE A 244 5.16 1.68 24.38
N LYS A 245 5.22 1.29 23.11
CA LYS A 245 6.45 0.83 22.47
C LYS A 245 7.27 1.97 21.87
N ALA A 246 6.61 2.87 21.13
CA ALA A 246 7.25 3.99 20.47
C ALA A 246 6.25 5.13 20.18
N TYR A 247 6.77 6.33 19.96
CA TYR A 247 6.04 7.44 19.31
C TYR A 247 6.08 7.27 17.81
N ILE A 248 5.01 7.67 17.10
CA ILE A 248 5.05 7.97 15.68
C ILE A 248 5.45 9.44 15.56
N SER A 249 6.72 9.67 15.19
CA SER A 249 7.33 11.00 15.24
C SER A 249 7.17 11.77 13.94
N GLY A 250 7.27 11.08 12.79
CA GLY A 250 7.12 11.69 11.48
C GLY A 250 6.72 10.68 10.42
N TYR A 251 6.07 11.13 9.37
CA TYR A 251 5.70 10.30 8.24
C TYR A 251 5.36 11.12 7.01
N SER A 252 5.40 10.47 5.86
CA SER A 252 4.96 11.04 4.59
C SER A 252 4.56 9.94 3.62
N ASN A 253 3.60 10.26 2.76
CA ASN A 253 3.28 9.56 1.54
C ASN A 253 3.55 10.51 0.37
N ALA A 254 4.13 10.00 -0.71
CA ALA A 254 4.48 10.71 -1.92
C ALA A 254 4.23 9.85 -3.15
N CYS A 255 4.27 10.45 -4.33
CA CYS A 255 4.23 9.72 -5.59
C CYS A 255 5.48 10.08 -6.43
N ASP A 256 6.24 9.06 -6.86
CA ASP A 256 7.38 9.28 -7.76
C ASP A 256 6.94 9.78 -9.14
N ALA A 257 5.70 9.48 -9.53
CA ALA A 257 5.06 9.95 -10.77
C ALA A 257 5.95 9.76 -12.03
N PHE A 258 6.72 8.68 -12.07
CA PHE A 258 7.68 8.40 -13.14
C PHE A 258 7.23 7.24 -14.06
N HIS A 259 7.04 6.04 -13.49
CA HIS A 259 6.68 4.82 -14.23
C HIS A 259 5.83 3.88 -13.35
N GLN A 260 5.09 2.94 -13.98
CA GLN A 260 4.19 2.03 -13.26
C GLN A 260 4.93 1.02 -12.35
N THR A 261 6.16 0.63 -12.70
CA THR A 261 6.91 -0.42 -11.98
C THR A 261 8.36 -0.07 -11.69
N ALA A 262 8.88 1.03 -12.23
CA ALA A 262 10.25 1.48 -12.01
C ALA A 262 10.27 2.82 -11.27
N THR A 263 11.25 2.99 -10.40
CA THR A 263 11.54 4.25 -9.71
C THR A 263 12.38 5.15 -10.60
N SER A 264 12.21 6.46 -10.51
CA SER A 264 13.02 7.45 -11.22
C SER A 264 14.49 7.32 -10.82
N GLU A 265 15.42 7.53 -11.75
CA GLU A 265 16.88 7.42 -11.49
C GLU A 265 17.32 8.33 -10.34
N GLU A 266 16.66 9.47 -10.19
CA GLU A 266 16.92 10.46 -9.14
C GLU A 266 16.28 10.09 -7.78
N GLY A 267 15.38 9.10 -7.73
CA GLY A 267 14.62 8.72 -6.55
C GLY A 267 13.74 9.83 -6.00
N THR A 268 13.05 10.58 -6.88
CA THR A 268 12.28 11.78 -6.50
C THR A 268 11.24 11.50 -5.43
N GLY A 269 10.43 10.44 -5.60
CA GLY A 269 9.41 10.04 -4.63
C GLY A 269 10.01 9.61 -3.29
N PRO A 270 10.97 8.66 -3.26
CA PRO A 270 11.70 8.28 -2.04
C PRO A 270 12.35 9.46 -1.30
N VAL A 271 13.03 10.36 -2.03
CA VAL A 271 13.64 11.58 -1.42
C VAL A 271 12.57 12.43 -0.77
N PHE A 272 11.46 12.66 -1.48
CA PHE A 272 10.36 13.48 -0.94
C PHE A 272 9.75 12.83 0.30
N ALA A 273 9.45 11.52 0.26
CA ALA A 273 8.87 10.78 1.38
C ALA A 273 9.76 10.86 2.63
N MET A 274 11.05 10.52 2.52
CA MET A 274 12.00 10.58 3.64
C MET A 274 12.18 12.00 4.18
N SER A 275 12.36 13.00 3.29
CA SER A 275 12.60 14.38 3.70
C SER A 275 11.39 14.99 4.42
N GLN A 276 10.17 14.70 3.98
CA GLN A 276 8.97 15.20 4.65
C GLN A 276 8.72 14.48 5.99
N ALA A 277 9.03 13.18 6.11
CA ALA A 277 8.97 12.46 7.37
C ALA A 277 9.96 13.06 8.40
N LEU A 278 11.21 13.37 8.00
CA LEU A 278 12.18 14.07 8.82
C LEU A 278 11.68 15.45 9.24
N LYS A 279 11.22 16.25 8.29
CA LYS A 279 10.69 17.59 8.57
C LYS A 279 9.54 17.54 9.58
N MET A 280 8.63 16.56 9.44
CA MET A 280 7.49 16.41 10.35
C MET A 280 7.93 15.98 11.76
N SER A 281 8.94 15.11 11.86
CA SER A 281 9.48 14.66 13.15
C SER A 281 10.27 15.74 13.89
N SER A 282 10.71 16.79 13.21
CA SER A 282 11.66 17.78 13.72
C SER A 282 13.03 17.19 14.13
N LEU A 283 13.37 16.02 13.61
CA LEU A 283 14.67 15.37 13.76
C LEU A 283 15.61 15.81 12.63
N ASN A 284 16.89 15.90 12.95
CA ASN A 284 17.94 16.00 11.94
C ASN A 284 18.29 14.61 11.40
N THR A 285 18.98 14.55 10.29
CA THR A 285 19.45 13.28 9.72
C THR A 285 20.38 12.54 10.69
N SER A 286 21.22 13.25 11.45
CA SER A 286 22.11 12.69 12.48
C SER A 286 21.39 12.10 13.71
N ASP A 287 20.10 12.39 13.87
CA ASP A 287 19.32 11.84 14.99
C ASP A 287 18.72 10.46 14.66
N ILE A 288 18.80 10.02 13.38
CA ILE A 288 18.31 8.71 12.94
C ILE A 288 19.40 7.67 13.15
N ASP A 289 19.12 6.68 13.99
CA ASP A 289 20.06 5.61 14.29
C ASP A 289 20.03 4.49 13.26
N TYR A 290 18.85 4.19 12.72
CA TYR A 290 18.63 3.09 11.80
C TYR A 290 17.59 3.41 10.73
N VAL A 291 17.87 2.99 9.50
CA VAL A 291 16.91 2.98 8.38
C VAL A 291 16.64 1.53 7.98
N ASN A 292 15.39 1.10 8.14
CA ASN A 292 14.90 -0.11 7.49
C ASN A 292 14.52 0.26 6.06
N ALA A 293 15.37 -0.11 5.13
CA ALA A 293 15.22 0.22 3.73
C ALA A 293 14.18 -0.67 3.04
N HIS A 294 13.56 -0.15 2.00
CA HIS A 294 12.70 -0.97 1.14
C HIS A 294 13.49 -2.13 0.52
N GLY A 295 14.68 -1.89 -0.01
CA GLY A 295 15.72 -2.85 -0.35
C GLY A 295 15.22 -4.20 -0.86
N THR A 296 14.77 -4.25 -2.12
CA THR A 296 14.14 -5.45 -2.70
C THR A 296 15.14 -6.48 -3.22
N GLY A 297 16.38 -6.09 -3.49
CA GLY A 297 17.35 -6.92 -4.20
C GLY A 297 17.22 -6.82 -5.73
N THR A 298 16.34 -5.95 -6.24
CA THR A 298 16.26 -5.69 -7.69
C THR A 298 17.31 -4.66 -8.12
N PRO A 299 17.86 -4.78 -9.33
CA PRO A 299 18.90 -3.86 -9.83
C PRO A 299 18.46 -2.38 -9.77
N ASN A 300 17.27 -2.06 -10.23
CA ASN A 300 16.77 -0.68 -10.28
C ASN A 300 16.49 -0.12 -8.88
N ASN A 301 15.68 -0.82 -8.07
CA ASN A 301 15.26 -0.28 -6.77
C ASN A 301 16.45 0.02 -5.85
N ASP A 302 17.36 -0.93 -5.68
CA ASP A 302 18.43 -0.79 -4.69
C ASP A 302 19.41 0.32 -5.06
N LEU A 303 19.66 0.50 -6.36
CA LEU A 303 20.48 1.61 -6.84
C LEU A 303 19.79 2.96 -6.57
N THR A 304 18.53 3.08 -6.95
CA THR A 304 17.76 4.32 -6.81
C THR A 304 17.53 4.67 -5.34
N GLU A 305 17.20 3.68 -4.51
CA GLU A 305 17.05 3.89 -3.06
C GLU A 305 18.38 4.32 -2.43
N SER A 306 19.51 3.75 -2.86
CA SER A 306 20.84 4.21 -2.43
C SER A 306 21.10 5.66 -2.79
N VAL A 307 20.72 6.10 -4.00
CA VAL A 307 20.81 7.50 -4.43
C VAL A 307 19.93 8.38 -3.56
N ALA A 308 18.68 7.97 -3.32
CA ALA A 308 17.73 8.73 -2.50
C ALA A 308 18.21 8.89 -1.05
N ILE A 309 18.68 7.81 -0.42
CA ILE A 309 19.22 7.83 0.94
C ILE A 309 20.43 8.79 1.03
N LYS A 310 21.37 8.70 0.09
CA LYS A 310 22.52 9.60 0.06
C LYS A 310 22.13 11.07 -0.15
N LYS A 311 21.10 11.35 -0.95
CA LYS A 311 20.58 12.73 -1.12
C LYS A 311 19.99 13.28 0.17
N VAL A 312 19.31 12.43 0.96
CA VAL A 312 18.65 12.86 2.21
C VAL A 312 19.64 12.98 3.35
N PHE A 313 20.51 11.99 3.54
CA PHE A 313 21.39 11.88 4.70
C PHE A 313 22.79 12.47 4.46
N GLY A 314 23.18 12.72 3.21
CA GLY A 314 24.53 13.22 2.89
C GLY A 314 25.61 12.16 3.11
N ASN A 315 26.70 12.57 3.76
CA ASN A 315 27.84 11.69 4.01
C ASN A 315 27.73 10.89 5.33
N ASP A 316 26.93 11.37 6.29
CA ASP A 316 26.75 10.73 7.59
C ASP A 316 25.51 9.82 7.55
N LEU A 317 25.69 8.66 6.96
CA LEU A 317 24.61 7.67 6.83
C LEU A 317 24.38 6.97 8.18
N PRO A 318 23.11 6.78 8.59
CA PRO A 318 22.78 5.89 9.70
C PRO A 318 23.10 4.43 9.34
N ASP A 319 22.93 3.52 10.29
CA ASP A 319 22.90 2.10 9.96
C ASP A 319 21.69 1.78 9.06
N ILE A 320 21.90 1.02 8.00
CA ILE A 320 20.86 0.72 6.99
C ILE A 320 20.83 -0.77 6.73
N SER A 321 19.66 -1.40 6.77
CA SER A 321 19.50 -2.76 6.27
C SER A 321 18.11 -2.98 5.68
N SER A 322 17.99 -3.95 4.77
CA SER A 322 16.73 -4.53 4.33
C SER A 322 16.51 -5.87 5.02
N THR A 323 15.30 -6.09 5.48
CA THR A 323 14.91 -7.36 6.10
C THR A 323 14.22 -8.32 5.14
N LYS A 324 14.14 -7.97 3.85
CA LYS A 324 13.50 -8.82 2.82
C LYS A 324 14.22 -10.13 2.55
N ALA A 325 15.54 -10.20 2.82
CA ALA A 325 16.27 -11.47 2.76
C ALA A 325 15.93 -12.44 3.90
N TYR A 326 15.23 -11.97 4.94
CA TYR A 326 14.64 -12.80 5.99
C TYR A 326 13.25 -13.30 5.61
N THR A 327 12.35 -12.40 5.25
CA THR A 327 10.90 -12.65 5.13
C THR A 327 10.43 -12.94 3.72
N GLY A 328 11.23 -12.64 2.71
CA GLY A 328 10.75 -12.40 1.36
C GLY A 328 10.05 -11.04 1.28
N HIS A 329 9.69 -10.62 0.07
CA HIS A 329 8.88 -9.43 -0.14
C HIS A 329 7.41 -9.76 0.06
N THR A 330 6.85 -9.37 1.18
CA THR A 330 5.46 -9.65 1.56
C THR A 330 4.45 -8.66 0.95
N THR A 331 4.80 -8.08 -0.18
CA THR A 331 4.01 -7.14 -0.98
C THR A 331 3.33 -6.06 -0.12
N SER A 332 2.01 -6.03 -0.04
CA SER A 332 1.26 -5.01 0.73
C SER A 332 1.53 -5.02 2.23
N ALA A 333 1.87 -6.18 2.81
CA ALA A 333 2.13 -6.31 4.25
C ALA A 333 3.54 -5.85 4.66
N SER A 334 4.45 -5.63 3.70
CA SER A 334 5.87 -5.33 3.95
C SER A 334 6.09 -4.23 4.97
N GLY A 335 5.48 -3.07 4.75
CA GLY A 335 5.74 -1.91 5.61
C GLY A 335 5.33 -2.11 7.08
N ALA A 336 4.28 -2.90 7.36
CA ALA A 336 3.88 -3.20 8.74
C ALA A 336 4.77 -4.27 9.38
N ILE A 337 5.18 -5.30 8.62
CA ILE A 337 6.13 -6.33 9.08
C ILE A 337 7.46 -5.66 9.43
N GLU A 338 7.96 -4.81 8.54
CA GLU A 338 9.20 -4.05 8.72
C GLU A 338 9.08 -3.06 9.89
N LEU A 339 7.93 -2.40 10.07
CA LEU A 339 7.69 -1.55 11.24
C LEU A 339 7.75 -2.33 12.56
N VAL A 340 7.16 -3.54 12.62
CA VAL A 340 7.25 -4.39 13.81
C VAL A 340 8.69 -4.85 14.05
N ILE A 341 9.46 -5.15 13.00
CA ILE A 341 10.90 -5.44 13.12
C ILE A 341 11.66 -4.22 13.67
N CYS A 342 11.35 -3.01 13.22
CA CYS A 342 11.93 -1.77 13.76
C CYS A 342 11.60 -1.58 15.25
N LEU A 343 10.37 -1.90 15.69
CA LEU A 343 10.00 -1.87 17.10
C LEU A 343 10.82 -2.88 17.93
N LEU A 344 11.05 -4.08 17.39
CA LEU A 344 11.89 -5.10 18.05
C LEU A 344 13.35 -4.64 18.12
N ALA A 345 13.88 -4.01 17.07
CA ALA A 345 15.22 -3.44 17.03
C ALA A 345 15.41 -2.40 18.15
N MET A 346 14.45 -1.49 18.29
CA MET A 346 14.43 -0.48 19.35
C MET A 346 14.30 -1.08 20.75
N GLU A 347 13.35 -2.02 20.95
CA GLU A 347 13.05 -2.64 22.25
C GLU A 347 14.23 -3.46 22.76
N HIS A 348 14.96 -4.14 21.87
CA HIS A 348 16.03 -5.08 22.20
C HIS A 348 17.43 -4.57 21.87
N SER A 349 17.57 -3.30 21.50
CA SER A 349 18.86 -2.61 21.28
C SER A 349 19.76 -3.37 20.29
N PHE A 350 19.25 -3.65 19.10
CA PHE A 350 20.01 -4.28 18.03
C PHE A 350 19.60 -3.72 16.66
N ILE A 351 20.47 -3.86 15.67
CA ILE A 351 20.20 -3.55 14.26
C ILE A 351 20.27 -4.86 13.49
N PRO A 352 19.20 -5.24 12.75
CA PRO A 352 19.22 -6.44 11.92
C PRO A 352 20.31 -6.35 10.85
N SER A 353 21.01 -7.48 10.61
CA SER A 353 21.97 -7.55 9.50
C SER A 353 21.23 -7.51 8.15
N ASN A 354 21.89 -6.98 7.14
CA ASN A 354 21.44 -7.08 5.74
C ASN A 354 21.91 -8.40 5.16
N LEU A 355 21.08 -9.45 5.27
CA LEU A 355 21.48 -10.79 4.84
C LEU A 355 21.81 -10.84 3.34
N GLY A 356 22.83 -11.62 3.00
CA GLY A 356 23.23 -11.93 1.64
C GLY A 356 24.11 -10.89 0.95
N CYS A 357 24.32 -9.70 1.51
CA CYS A 357 25.24 -8.72 0.96
C CYS A 357 26.69 -9.07 1.36
N THR A 358 27.46 -9.54 0.39
CA THR A 358 28.88 -9.85 0.54
C THR A 358 29.77 -8.77 -0.08
N THR A 359 29.34 -8.24 -1.20
CA THR A 359 30.01 -7.16 -1.94
C THR A 359 29.01 -6.03 -2.14
N PRO A 360 29.12 -4.92 -1.39
CA PRO A 360 28.20 -3.81 -1.54
C PRO A 360 28.15 -3.27 -2.97
N LEU A 361 26.95 -2.87 -3.40
CA LEU A 361 26.70 -2.30 -4.72
C LEU A 361 27.63 -1.12 -5.00
N GLN A 362 28.32 -1.15 -6.12
CA GLN A 362 29.20 -0.07 -6.53
C GLN A 362 28.41 1.24 -6.69
N GLY A 363 28.87 2.29 -6.00
CA GLY A 363 28.16 3.58 -5.95
C GLY A 363 26.90 3.58 -5.08
N GLY A 364 26.49 2.44 -4.51
CA GLY A 364 25.38 2.32 -3.57
C GLY A 364 25.75 2.64 -2.13
N ILE A 365 24.83 2.32 -1.21
CA ILE A 365 25.09 2.33 0.23
C ILE A 365 25.86 1.08 0.64
N VAL A 366 26.53 1.14 1.79
CA VAL A 366 27.10 -0.03 2.46
C VAL A 366 26.14 -0.44 3.56
N PRO A 367 25.40 -1.55 3.39
CA PRO A 367 24.40 -1.93 4.40
C PRO A 367 25.04 -2.49 5.66
N SER A 368 24.32 -2.41 6.78
CA SER A 368 24.74 -2.89 8.09
C SER A 368 24.95 -4.42 8.10
N LYS A 369 26.02 -4.85 8.79
CA LYS A 369 26.28 -6.28 9.07
C LYS A 369 25.58 -6.79 10.32
N GLY A 370 24.69 -5.96 10.89
CA GLY A 370 24.03 -6.23 12.16
C GLY A 370 24.87 -5.78 13.36
N GLN A 371 24.17 -5.32 14.39
CA GLN A 371 24.78 -4.88 15.64
C GLN A 371 23.91 -5.31 16.82
N THR A 372 24.53 -5.57 17.97
CA THR A 372 23.84 -5.89 19.23
C THR A 372 24.36 -5.00 20.35
N GLY A 373 23.48 -4.64 21.31
CA GLY A 373 23.85 -3.76 22.42
C GLY A 373 24.06 -2.30 22.02
N CYS A 374 23.57 -1.92 20.81
CA CYS A 374 23.63 -0.54 20.33
C CYS A 374 22.39 0.25 20.75
N GLN A 375 22.56 1.57 20.86
CA GLN A 375 21.41 2.46 21.09
C GLN A 375 20.63 2.61 19.79
N VAL A 376 19.31 2.39 19.82
CA VAL A 376 18.39 2.57 18.70
C VAL A 376 17.17 3.33 19.23
N ASP A 377 17.19 4.64 19.12
CA ASP A 377 16.15 5.53 19.65
C ASP A 377 15.22 6.08 18.58
N ASN A 378 15.74 6.33 17.36
CA ASN A 378 14.97 6.83 16.24
C ASN A 378 15.20 5.96 15.00
N VAL A 379 14.13 5.42 14.45
CA VAL A 379 14.19 4.53 13.28
C VAL A 379 13.29 5.05 12.18
N MET A 380 13.81 5.09 10.95
CA MET A 380 13.04 5.33 9.73
C MET A 380 12.72 4.00 9.05
N CYS A 381 11.46 3.77 8.72
CA CYS A 381 10.97 2.64 7.97
C CYS A 381 10.45 3.10 6.61
N ASN A 382 10.96 2.55 5.51
CA ASN A 382 10.65 2.92 4.14
C ASN A 382 9.90 1.82 3.42
N ALA A 383 8.85 2.19 2.68
CA ALA A 383 8.12 1.30 1.79
C ALA A 383 7.85 2.02 0.47
N PHE A 384 8.47 1.57 -0.61
CA PHE A 384 8.37 2.16 -1.94
C PHE A 384 7.67 1.18 -2.88
N GLY A 385 6.50 1.56 -3.37
CA GLY A 385 5.60 0.65 -4.08
C GLY A 385 5.52 0.91 -5.59
N PHE A 386 5.14 -0.13 -6.32
CA PHE A 386 4.77 0.02 -7.72
C PHE A 386 3.74 1.14 -7.90
N GLY A 387 3.83 1.85 -9.02
CA GLY A 387 3.06 3.06 -9.26
C GLY A 387 3.69 4.31 -8.67
N GLY A 388 4.85 4.17 -8.00
CA GLY A 388 5.54 5.27 -7.32
C GLY A 388 4.85 5.70 -6.02
N ASN A 389 4.09 4.80 -5.37
CA ASN A 389 3.51 5.06 -4.05
C ASN A 389 4.59 4.87 -2.97
N ASP A 390 5.23 5.94 -2.56
CA ASP A 390 6.38 5.95 -1.67
C ASP A 390 6.00 6.47 -0.29
N SER A 391 6.36 5.73 0.74
CA SER A 391 6.06 6.07 2.13
C SER A 391 7.26 5.91 3.03
N SER A 392 7.45 6.87 3.94
CA SER A 392 8.43 6.81 5.01
C SER A 392 7.76 7.13 6.34
N LEU A 393 8.13 6.40 7.39
CA LEU A 393 7.61 6.59 8.73
C LEU A 393 8.77 6.54 9.74
N ILE A 394 8.77 7.47 10.69
CA ILE A 394 9.77 7.55 11.76
C ILE A 394 9.10 7.23 13.09
N ILE A 395 9.69 6.28 13.81
CA ILE A 395 9.33 5.95 15.18
C ILE A 395 10.46 6.34 16.14
N SER A 396 10.11 6.78 17.34
CA SER A 396 11.07 7.24 18.35
C SER A 396 10.74 6.70 19.73
N LYS A 397 11.74 6.33 20.52
CA LYS A 397 11.57 5.94 21.95
C LYS A 397 11.09 7.09 22.80
N ARG A 398 11.53 8.29 22.50
CA ARG A 398 11.18 9.52 23.20
C ARG A 398 10.47 10.47 22.25
N LYS A 399 9.63 11.34 22.80
CA LYS A 399 9.05 12.42 22.03
C LYS A 399 10.17 13.32 21.52
N PRO A 400 10.32 13.56 20.19
CA PRO A 400 11.27 14.54 19.69
C PRO A 400 10.99 15.92 20.30
N LEU A 401 12.06 16.64 20.63
CA LEU A 401 11.94 18.01 21.10
C LEU A 401 11.51 18.88 19.92
N THR A 402 10.23 19.22 19.86
CA THR A 402 9.73 20.12 18.82
C THR A 402 10.30 21.51 19.05
N SER A 403 11.19 21.99 18.17
CA SER A 403 11.36 23.42 17.97
C SER A 403 10.01 23.93 17.48
N ASN A 404 9.30 24.73 18.31
CA ASN A 404 7.96 25.28 18.08
C ASN A 404 7.49 25.16 16.62
N PRO A 405 6.62 24.24 16.24
CA PRO A 405 5.93 24.36 14.98
C PRO A 405 5.05 25.60 15.12
N SER A 406 5.22 26.57 14.23
CA SER A 406 4.26 27.67 14.13
C SER A 406 2.87 27.09 14.15
N PRO A 407 2.00 27.50 15.07
CA PRO A 407 0.63 27.01 15.05
C PRO A 407 0.08 27.33 13.65
N LEU A 408 -0.35 26.31 12.95
CA LEU A 408 -1.21 26.48 11.78
C LEU A 408 -2.53 27.06 12.34
N THR A 409 -2.52 28.38 12.60
CA THR A 409 -3.72 29.16 12.87
C THR A 409 -4.44 29.36 11.55
N SER A 410 -4.97 28.30 11.00
CA SER A 410 -5.97 28.41 9.97
C SER A 410 -7.32 28.19 10.63
N ASN A 411 -8.22 29.18 10.54
CA ASN A 411 -9.65 28.93 10.60
C ASN A 411 -9.93 27.65 9.82
N PRO A 412 -10.82 26.76 10.27
CA PRO A 412 -11.14 25.55 9.55
C PRO A 412 -11.49 25.94 8.11
N SER A 413 -10.59 25.58 7.18
CA SER A 413 -10.79 25.87 5.77
C SER A 413 -12.07 25.16 5.34
N SER A 414 -12.99 25.87 4.72
CA SER A 414 -14.13 25.26 4.08
C SER A 414 -13.64 24.47 2.86
N VAL A 415 -14.32 23.39 2.60
CA VAL A 415 -14.01 22.45 1.52
C VAL A 415 -15.18 22.46 0.55
N GLU A 416 -14.89 22.61 -0.74
CA GLU A 416 -15.89 22.68 -1.79
C GLU A 416 -15.57 21.70 -2.92
N ILE A 417 -16.62 21.04 -3.45
CA ILE A 417 -16.56 20.32 -4.71
C ILE A 417 -16.71 21.33 -5.84
N VAL A 418 -15.65 21.54 -6.61
CA VAL A 418 -15.63 22.56 -7.70
C VAL A 418 -15.88 21.96 -9.09
N ALA A 419 -15.67 20.67 -9.27
CA ALA A 419 -15.95 20.01 -10.55
C ALA A 419 -16.21 18.53 -10.36
N GLU A 420 -17.04 17.97 -11.23
CA GLU A 420 -17.29 16.53 -11.35
C GLU A 420 -17.37 16.11 -12.82
N CYS A 421 -16.95 14.89 -13.12
CA CYS A 421 -17.14 14.25 -14.42
C CYS A 421 -17.42 12.77 -14.24
N VAL A 422 -18.45 12.25 -14.93
CA VAL A 422 -18.85 10.84 -14.89
C VAL A 422 -18.72 10.23 -16.28
N ILE A 423 -18.17 9.04 -16.36
CA ILE A 423 -18.12 8.16 -17.52
C ILE A 423 -18.69 6.81 -17.09
N ASP A 424 -19.86 6.45 -17.55
CA ASP A 424 -20.62 5.26 -17.16
C ASP A 424 -21.10 4.42 -18.36
N ASP A 425 -20.75 4.87 -19.59
CA ASP A 425 -21.00 4.14 -20.82
C ASP A 425 -19.71 3.98 -21.63
N VAL A 426 -19.48 2.79 -22.15
CA VAL A 426 -18.33 2.45 -23.02
C VAL A 426 -18.34 3.31 -24.30
N GLU A 427 -19.49 3.72 -24.81
CA GLU A 427 -19.61 4.59 -25.98
C GLU A 427 -18.94 5.95 -25.76
N GLN A 428 -19.00 6.50 -24.55
CA GLN A 428 -18.34 7.78 -24.19
C GLN A 428 -16.80 7.73 -24.35
N LEU A 429 -16.20 6.52 -24.36
CA LEU A 429 -14.76 6.34 -24.59
C LEU A 429 -14.32 6.63 -26.02
N LYS A 430 -15.26 6.67 -26.99
CA LYS A 430 -14.98 7.03 -28.38
C LYS A 430 -14.56 8.50 -28.51
N ASP A 431 -15.03 9.36 -27.62
CA ASP A 431 -14.77 10.80 -27.59
C ASP A 431 -13.53 11.17 -26.74
N SER A 432 -12.64 10.21 -26.51
CA SER A 432 -11.43 10.42 -25.67
C SER A 432 -10.30 11.19 -26.38
N LYS A 433 -10.44 11.47 -27.68
CA LYS A 433 -9.37 12.05 -28.53
C LYS A 433 -8.97 13.47 -28.12
N ASP A 434 -9.84 14.18 -27.39
CA ASP A 434 -9.59 15.52 -26.85
C ASP A 434 -8.56 15.55 -25.72
N VAL A 435 -8.36 14.42 -25.02
CA VAL A 435 -7.49 14.34 -23.84
C VAL A 435 -6.53 13.14 -23.83
N ILE A 436 -6.77 12.11 -24.65
CA ILE A 436 -5.94 10.90 -24.74
C ILE A 436 -5.58 10.67 -26.21
N SER A 437 -4.30 10.58 -26.53
CA SER A 437 -3.87 10.29 -27.90
C SER A 437 -4.31 8.88 -28.36
N PRO A 438 -4.58 8.66 -29.66
CA PRO A 438 -4.97 7.34 -30.15
C PRO A 438 -3.93 6.24 -29.88
N MET A 439 -2.66 6.58 -29.80
CA MET A 439 -1.57 5.65 -29.50
C MET A 439 -1.60 5.21 -28.03
N GLU A 440 -1.82 6.13 -27.09
CA GLU A 440 -1.98 5.83 -25.67
C GLU A 440 -3.26 5.03 -25.43
N ALA A 441 -4.38 5.43 -26.03
CA ALA A 441 -5.68 4.78 -25.87
C ALA A 441 -5.66 3.28 -26.23
N ARG A 442 -4.79 2.87 -27.17
CA ARG A 442 -4.63 1.45 -27.57
C ARG A 442 -3.97 0.59 -26.48
N ARG A 443 -3.20 1.20 -25.57
CA ARG A 443 -2.47 0.52 -24.49
C ARG A 443 -3.24 0.52 -23.17
N MET A 444 -4.36 1.21 -23.10
CA MET A 444 -5.17 1.35 -21.89
C MET A 444 -6.36 0.40 -21.92
N GLY A 445 -6.59 -0.33 -20.81
CA GLY A 445 -7.85 -1.02 -20.56
C GLY A 445 -9.03 -0.03 -20.51
N LYS A 446 -10.25 -0.54 -20.60
CA LYS A 446 -11.48 0.30 -20.64
C LYS A 446 -11.58 1.19 -19.39
N LEU A 447 -11.40 0.61 -18.21
CA LEU A 447 -11.50 1.34 -16.95
C LEU A 447 -10.42 2.42 -16.82
N LEU A 448 -9.15 2.09 -17.14
CA LEU A 448 -8.06 3.08 -17.10
C LEU A 448 -8.32 4.25 -18.07
N LYS A 449 -8.89 3.97 -19.25
CA LYS A 449 -9.28 5.00 -20.21
C LYS A 449 -10.41 5.87 -19.65
N ALA A 450 -11.46 5.28 -19.07
CA ALA A 450 -12.57 5.99 -18.44
C ALA A 450 -12.10 6.89 -17.30
N ALA A 451 -11.26 6.35 -16.42
CA ALA A 451 -10.69 7.06 -15.27
C ALA A 451 -9.81 8.25 -15.71
N THR A 452 -8.96 8.05 -16.71
CA THR A 452 -8.15 9.13 -17.28
C THR A 452 -9.03 10.22 -17.89
N LEU A 453 -10.04 9.82 -18.66
CA LEU A 453 -10.96 10.74 -19.33
C LEU A 453 -11.76 11.57 -18.32
N SER A 454 -12.40 10.93 -17.34
CA SER A 454 -13.19 11.62 -16.30
C SER A 454 -12.32 12.56 -15.46
N SER A 455 -11.09 12.14 -15.09
CA SER A 455 -10.17 12.93 -14.28
C SER A 455 -9.68 14.18 -15.01
N LEU A 456 -9.24 14.04 -16.25
CA LEU A 456 -8.77 15.19 -17.04
C LEU A 456 -9.88 16.16 -17.36
N ARG A 457 -11.10 15.68 -17.66
CA ARG A 457 -12.26 16.54 -17.88
C ARG A 457 -12.69 17.27 -16.61
N ALA A 458 -12.71 16.61 -15.45
CA ALA A 458 -13.01 17.26 -14.18
C ALA A 458 -11.98 18.35 -13.84
N LEU A 459 -10.69 18.08 -14.02
CA LEU A 459 -9.61 19.07 -13.82
C LEU A 459 -9.69 20.24 -14.82
N LYS A 460 -10.10 19.98 -16.05
CA LYS A 460 -10.33 21.02 -17.06
C LYS A 460 -11.50 21.94 -16.63
N ILE A 461 -12.62 21.37 -16.21
CA ILE A 461 -13.77 22.13 -15.70
C ILE A 461 -13.34 22.99 -14.50
N ALA A 462 -12.60 22.42 -13.53
CA ALA A 462 -12.09 23.15 -12.38
C ALA A 462 -11.11 24.26 -12.77
N GLY A 463 -10.24 24.04 -13.76
CA GLY A 463 -9.28 25.01 -14.27
C GLY A 463 -9.92 26.22 -14.96
N HIS A 464 -11.10 26.08 -15.58
CA HIS A 464 -11.84 27.20 -16.15
C HIS A 464 -12.42 28.15 -15.12
N GLN A 465 -12.56 27.69 -13.88
CA GLN A 465 -13.07 28.50 -12.76
C GLN A 465 -11.96 29.31 -12.04
N THR A 466 -10.70 29.09 -12.39
CA THR A 466 -9.54 29.79 -11.77
C THR A 466 -8.65 30.47 -12.80
N LYS A 467 -7.97 31.58 -12.37
CA LYS A 467 -7.01 32.32 -13.20
C LYS A 467 -5.57 31.73 -13.20
N GLY A 468 -5.41 30.42 -13.04
CA GLY A 468 -4.11 29.74 -12.98
C GLY A 468 -3.82 28.86 -14.20
N THR A 469 -2.59 28.88 -14.73
CA THR A 469 -2.22 28.18 -15.98
C THR A 469 -1.37 26.94 -15.71
N LEU A 470 -1.68 25.80 -16.35
CA LEU A 470 -0.79 24.65 -16.47
C LEU A 470 -0.79 24.08 -17.89
N PHE A 471 0.41 23.65 -18.34
CA PHE A 471 0.61 23.03 -19.65
C PHE A 471 0.58 21.50 -19.49
N LEU A 472 -0.20 20.80 -20.32
CA LEU A 472 -0.07 19.36 -20.51
C LEU A 472 1.28 19.07 -21.19
N ARG A 473 2.15 18.30 -20.56
CA ARG A 473 3.33 17.72 -21.22
C ARG A 473 2.85 16.57 -22.11
N SER A 474 2.92 16.75 -23.43
CA SER A 474 2.90 15.63 -24.35
C SER A 474 4.21 14.83 -24.17
N VAL A 475 4.09 13.51 -24.03
CA VAL A 475 5.25 12.60 -23.99
C VAL A 475 5.82 12.54 -25.41
N GLY A 476 6.87 13.34 -25.67
CA GLY A 476 7.59 13.35 -26.95
C GLY A 476 8.32 14.68 -27.17
N ALA A 477 9.62 14.69 -27.01
CA ALA A 477 10.50 15.88 -27.05
C ALA A 477 10.68 16.52 -28.45
N GLN A 478 9.79 16.31 -29.41
CA GLN A 478 9.99 16.78 -30.81
C GLN A 478 8.89 17.69 -31.39
N MET A 479 7.91 18.15 -30.59
CA MET A 479 6.88 19.11 -31.08
C MET A 479 6.80 20.40 -30.28
N GLN A 480 7.95 21.03 -29.99
CA GLN A 480 7.99 22.31 -29.26
C GLN A 480 7.80 23.56 -30.13
N SER A 481 7.67 23.45 -31.45
CA SER A 481 7.65 24.63 -32.33
C SER A 481 6.30 24.97 -33.00
N GLU A 482 5.27 24.13 -32.88
CA GLU A 482 3.99 24.38 -33.57
C GLU A 482 2.78 24.71 -32.68
N ILE A 483 2.91 24.71 -31.35
CA ILE A 483 1.78 24.93 -30.43
C ILE A 483 1.72 26.38 -29.90
N GLN A 484 2.24 27.34 -30.61
CA GLN A 484 2.15 28.76 -30.17
C GLN A 484 0.90 29.52 -30.63
N SER A 485 -0.06 28.89 -31.34
CA SER A 485 -1.18 29.62 -31.92
C SER A 485 -2.59 29.12 -31.57
N GLU A 486 -2.78 28.05 -30.81
CA GLU A 486 -4.12 27.64 -30.34
C GLU A 486 -4.23 27.80 -28.83
N ALA A 487 -5.35 28.34 -28.35
CA ALA A 487 -5.66 28.62 -26.94
C ALA A 487 -5.30 27.44 -26.07
N THR A 488 -4.19 27.53 -25.34
CA THR A 488 -3.70 26.52 -24.41
C THR A 488 -4.77 26.25 -23.35
N GLU A 489 -5.41 25.10 -23.41
CA GLU A 489 -6.43 24.69 -22.46
C GLU A 489 -5.81 24.52 -21.08
N ARG A 490 -6.39 25.21 -20.10
CA ARG A 490 -5.91 25.23 -18.71
C ARG A 490 -6.45 24.02 -17.96
N ILE A 491 -5.56 23.17 -17.45
CA ILE A 491 -5.90 22.11 -16.49
C ILE A 491 -5.36 22.50 -15.12
N GLU A 492 -6.18 22.35 -14.08
CA GLU A 492 -5.70 22.52 -12.70
C GLU A 492 -4.84 21.33 -12.30
N LYS A 493 -3.66 21.59 -11.75
CA LYS A 493 -2.80 20.53 -11.19
C LYS A 493 -3.21 20.25 -9.75
N PRO A 494 -3.64 19.01 -9.42
CA PRO A 494 -3.95 18.67 -8.04
C PRO A 494 -2.67 18.53 -7.20
N ASP A 495 -2.76 18.86 -5.91
CA ASP A 495 -1.70 18.61 -4.93
C ASP A 495 -1.69 17.14 -4.48
N ALA A 496 -2.84 16.46 -4.60
CA ALA A 496 -3.02 15.06 -4.20
C ALA A 496 -4.01 14.34 -5.13
N ILE A 497 -3.83 13.04 -5.26
CA ILE A 497 -4.73 12.15 -6.01
C ILE A 497 -5.17 11.03 -5.09
N ILE A 498 -6.47 10.86 -4.92
CA ILE A 498 -7.07 9.80 -4.11
C ILE A 498 -8.04 9.03 -4.98
N THR A 499 -7.84 7.73 -5.11
CA THR A 499 -8.73 6.86 -5.86
C THR A 499 -9.48 5.90 -4.95
N ALA A 500 -10.64 5.50 -5.40
CA ALA A 500 -11.55 4.57 -4.74
C ALA A 500 -11.97 3.50 -5.76
N THR A 501 -12.05 2.26 -5.33
CA THR A 501 -12.52 1.15 -6.15
C THR A 501 -13.04 0.02 -5.27
N SER A 502 -13.99 -0.76 -5.78
CA SER A 502 -14.42 -1.99 -5.12
C SER A 502 -13.61 -3.20 -5.61
N ARG A 503 -13.28 -3.24 -6.91
CA ARG A 503 -12.73 -4.42 -7.57
C ARG A 503 -11.45 -4.18 -8.33
N GLY A 504 -11.00 -2.92 -8.41
CA GLY A 504 -9.82 -2.55 -9.18
C GLY A 504 -9.99 -2.80 -10.68
N MET A 505 -8.91 -3.16 -11.33
CA MET A 505 -8.83 -3.46 -12.75
C MET A 505 -9.24 -4.93 -13.01
N LEU A 506 -10.53 -5.25 -12.78
CA LEU A 506 -11.05 -6.61 -12.78
C LEU A 506 -10.85 -7.33 -14.13
N GLU A 507 -11.06 -6.65 -15.25
CA GLU A 507 -10.90 -7.25 -16.58
C GLU A 507 -9.46 -7.76 -16.80
N ASN A 508 -8.47 -7.04 -16.29
CA ASN A 508 -7.07 -7.47 -16.39
C ASN A 508 -6.75 -8.66 -15.48
N SER A 509 -7.26 -8.65 -14.25
CA SER A 509 -7.12 -9.76 -13.30
C SER A 509 -7.76 -11.03 -13.84
N GLU A 510 -8.98 -10.92 -14.39
CA GLU A 510 -9.71 -12.04 -14.99
C GLU A 510 -8.95 -12.60 -16.19
N LYS A 511 -8.49 -11.76 -17.13
CA LYS A 511 -7.70 -12.20 -18.28
C LYS A 511 -6.40 -12.88 -17.87
N PHE A 512 -5.75 -12.38 -16.82
CA PHE A 512 -4.52 -13.00 -16.33
C PHE A 512 -4.80 -14.39 -15.72
N LEU A 513 -5.90 -14.53 -14.96
CA LEU A 513 -6.34 -15.84 -14.43
C LEU A 513 -6.70 -16.82 -15.55
N ILE A 514 -7.39 -16.36 -16.61
CA ILE A 514 -7.68 -17.18 -17.79
C ILE A 514 -6.38 -17.64 -18.44
N ASP A 515 -5.46 -16.71 -18.73
CA ASP A 515 -4.15 -17.04 -19.32
C ASP A 515 -3.40 -18.09 -18.44
N MET A 516 -3.45 -17.97 -17.11
CA MET A 516 -2.83 -18.94 -16.18
C MET A 516 -3.45 -20.34 -16.29
N VAL A 517 -4.77 -20.44 -16.36
CA VAL A 517 -5.47 -21.73 -16.46
C VAL A 517 -5.23 -22.37 -17.83
N GLU A 518 -5.34 -21.61 -18.92
CA GLU A 518 -5.21 -22.11 -20.28
C GLU A 518 -3.77 -22.49 -20.65
N ASN A 519 -2.77 -21.75 -20.15
CA ASN A 519 -1.37 -21.94 -20.49
C ASN A 519 -0.55 -22.66 -19.40
N GLY A 520 -1.18 -23.15 -18.33
CA GLY A 520 -0.51 -23.89 -17.26
C GLY A 520 0.62 -23.06 -16.60
N GLU A 521 0.35 -21.79 -16.25
CA GLU A 521 1.29 -20.85 -15.64
C GLU A 521 2.47 -20.48 -16.57
N SER A 522 2.33 -20.62 -17.88
CA SER A 522 3.38 -20.32 -18.85
C SER A 522 2.95 -19.25 -19.86
N LEU A 523 3.89 -18.54 -20.47
CA LEU A 523 3.65 -17.55 -21.54
C LEU A 523 2.65 -16.44 -21.17
N LEU A 524 2.61 -16.06 -19.91
CA LEU A 524 1.68 -15.06 -19.39
C LEU A 524 2.09 -13.63 -19.80
N LYS A 525 1.10 -12.74 -19.91
CA LYS A 525 1.31 -11.35 -20.36
C LYS A 525 1.60 -10.42 -19.17
N PRO A 526 2.82 -9.84 -19.06
CA PRO A 526 3.17 -8.96 -17.94
C PRO A 526 2.25 -7.74 -17.82
N THR A 527 1.75 -7.20 -18.94
CA THR A 527 0.88 -6.01 -18.94
C THR A 527 -0.42 -6.24 -18.19
N LEU A 528 -1.00 -7.46 -18.24
CA LEU A 528 -2.24 -7.77 -17.53
C LEU A 528 -2.01 -7.71 -16.02
N PHE A 529 -0.89 -8.26 -15.53
CA PHE A 529 -0.52 -8.18 -14.13
C PHE A 529 -0.19 -6.77 -13.68
N MET A 530 0.67 -6.04 -14.43
CA MET A 530 1.03 -4.66 -14.10
C MET A 530 -0.17 -3.74 -13.97
N GLN A 531 -1.19 -3.94 -14.81
CA GLN A 531 -2.42 -3.14 -14.80
C GLN A 531 -3.54 -3.74 -13.95
N SER A 532 -3.31 -4.82 -13.21
CA SER A 532 -4.34 -5.42 -12.34
C SER A 532 -4.41 -4.78 -10.95
N THR A 533 -3.34 -4.09 -10.51
CA THR A 533 -3.30 -3.52 -9.16
C THR A 533 -4.27 -2.35 -9.00
N HIS A 534 -4.90 -2.24 -7.82
CA HIS A 534 -5.92 -1.24 -7.53
C HIS A 534 -5.39 0.20 -7.66
N ASN A 535 -4.12 0.45 -7.31
CA ASN A 535 -3.49 1.77 -7.39
C ASN A 535 -3.06 2.17 -8.82
N THR A 536 -3.17 1.29 -9.80
CA THR A 536 -2.76 1.58 -11.20
C THR A 536 -3.40 2.85 -11.74
N ILE A 537 -4.67 3.08 -11.44
CA ILE A 537 -5.41 4.26 -11.93
C ILE A 537 -4.82 5.54 -11.33
N GLY A 538 -4.73 5.63 -10.00
CA GLY A 538 -4.19 6.80 -9.31
C GLY A 538 -2.75 7.10 -9.72
N SER A 539 -1.93 6.06 -9.85
CA SER A 539 -0.54 6.17 -10.31
C SER A 539 -0.43 6.64 -11.76
N SER A 540 -1.24 6.09 -12.67
CA SER A 540 -1.23 6.49 -14.09
C SER A 540 -1.64 7.96 -14.27
N ILE A 541 -2.62 8.41 -13.50
CA ILE A 541 -3.05 9.81 -13.50
C ILE A 541 -1.93 10.70 -12.91
N ALA A 542 -1.28 10.28 -11.83
CA ALA A 542 -0.17 11.00 -11.21
C ALA A 542 1.02 11.14 -12.18
N ILE A 543 1.41 10.06 -12.86
CA ILE A 543 2.46 10.06 -13.89
C ILE A 543 2.12 11.05 -15.00
N ARG A 544 0.89 11.03 -15.49
CA ARG A 544 0.44 11.90 -16.56
C ARG A 544 0.46 13.38 -16.17
N LEU A 545 0.09 13.70 -14.95
CA LEU A 545 0.02 15.07 -14.43
C LEU A 545 1.35 15.55 -13.81
N GLY A 546 2.33 14.67 -13.62
CA GLY A 546 3.53 14.95 -12.84
C GLY A 546 3.18 15.33 -11.39
N CYS A 547 2.18 14.67 -10.80
CA CYS A 547 1.74 14.92 -9.43
C CYS A 547 2.56 14.08 -8.45
N HIS A 548 3.49 14.72 -7.73
CA HIS A 548 4.38 14.06 -6.76
C HIS A 548 3.84 14.07 -5.32
N GLY A 549 2.67 14.65 -5.10
CA GLY A 549 2.04 14.73 -3.79
C GLY A 549 1.43 13.42 -3.32
N TYR A 550 0.58 13.53 -2.30
CA TYR A 550 -0.13 12.41 -1.71
C TYR A 550 -0.90 11.59 -2.74
N ASN A 551 -0.71 10.27 -2.71
CA ASN A 551 -1.39 9.34 -3.60
C ASN A 551 -1.83 8.10 -2.84
N THR A 552 -3.14 7.84 -2.80
CA THR A 552 -3.70 6.70 -2.06
C THR A 552 -4.89 6.11 -2.81
N THR A 553 -5.10 4.81 -2.65
CA THR A 553 -6.24 4.07 -3.19
C THR A 553 -6.98 3.34 -2.08
N TYR A 554 -8.27 3.60 -1.98
CA TYR A 554 -9.19 2.93 -1.06
C TYR A 554 -9.92 1.79 -1.76
N SER A 555 -9.99 0.63 -1.12
CA SER A 555 -10.69 -0.55 -1.65
C SER A 555 -11.54 -1.22 -0.57
N GLN A 556 -12.64 -0.55 -0.20
CA GLN A 556 -13.58 -0.96 0.86
C GLN A 556 -14.99 -1.22 0.30
N GLY A 557 -15.08 -1.77 -0.92
CA GLY A 557 -16.37 -1.97 -1.58
C GLY A 557 -17.11 -0.65 -1.78
N ASN A 558 -18.39 -0.61 -1.51
CA ASN A 558 -19.24 0.58 -1.69
C ASN A 558 -18.84 1.77 -0.79
N GLU A 559 -18.08 1.53 0.28
CA GLU A 559 -17.61 2.58 1.22
C GLU A 559 -16.33 3.26 0.73
N SER A 560 -15.72 2.80 -0.37
CA SER A 560 -14.42 3.29 -0.86
C SER A 560 -14.44 4.79 -1.17
N LEU A 561 -15.50 5.30 -1.79
CA LEU A 561 -15.63 6.72 -2.12
C LEU A 561 -15.75 7.58 -0.86
N ASP A 562 -16.50 7.13 0.15
CA ASP A 562 -16.68 7.87 1.41
C ASP A 562 -15.33 8.01 2.13
N TRP A 563 -14.51 6.95 2.16
CA TRP A 563 -13.15 6.99 2.69
C TRP A 563 -12.26 7.97 1.92
N ALA A 564 -12.32 7.94 0.59
CA ALA A 564 -11.53 8.83 -0.27
C ALA A 564 -11.93 10.32 -0.07
N MET A 565 -13.22 10.62 0.05
CA MET A 565 -13.72 11.98 0.30
C MET A 565 -13.33 12.48 1.70
N ARG A 566 -13.46 11.66 2.73
CA ARG A 566 -13.01 12.00 4.10
C ARG A 566 -11.52 12.29 4.15
N ASP A 567 -10.71 11.56 3.38
CA ASP A 567 -9.27 11.77 3.32
C ASP A 567 -8.92 13.07 2.58
N ALA A 568 -9.58 13.36 1.47
CA ALA A 568 -9.43 14.62 0.74
C ALA A 568 -9.75 15.83 1.64
N GLU A 569 -10.87 15.76 2.37
CA GLU A 569 -11.23 16.80 3.34
C GLU A 569 -10.17 16.96 4.44
N ARG A 570 -9.63 15.86 4.96
CA ARG A 570 -8.58 15.85 5.98
C ARG A 570 -7.32 16.55 5.48
N LEU A 571 -6.87 16.24 4.26
CA LEU A 571 -5.70 16.88 3.64
C LEU A 571 -5.90 18.39 3.49
N ILE A 572 -7.08 18.83 3.04
CA ILE A 572 -7.39 20.25 2.85
C ILE A 572 -7.50 20.96 4.20
N LYS A 573 -8.27 20.40 5.16
CA LYS A 573 -8.47 21.00 6.48
C LYS A 573 -7.16 21.09 7.29
N SER A 574 -6.24 20.14 7.10
CA SER A 574 -4.91 20.16 7.71
C SER A 574 -3.89 21.03 6.97
N GLY A 575 -4.26 21.66 5.85
CA GLY A 575 -3.38 22.51 5.05
C GLY A 575 -2.30 21.74 4.28
N LYS A 576 -2.45 20.43 4.10
CA LYS A 576 -1.52 19.58 3.34
C LYS A 576 -1.78 19.62 1.84
N ALA A 577 -2.99 19.98 1.43
CA ALA A 577 -3.37 20.18 0.05
C ALA A 577 -4.35 21.36 -0.07
N ASN A 578 -4.35 22.02 -1.22
CA ASN A 578 -5.34 23.05 -1.58
C ASN A 578 -6.33 22.52 -2.63
N CYS A 579 -5.88 21.58 -3.47
CA CYS A 579 -6.67 20.95 -4.51
C CYS A 579 -6.41 19.43 -4.51
N VAL A 580 -7.46 18.65 -4.42
CA VAL A 580 -7.40 17.18 -4.41
C VAL A 580 -8.28 16.63 -5.54
N LEU A 581 -7.72 15.76 -6.36
CA LEU A 581 -8.47 14.95 -7.30
C LEU A 581 -8.91 13.66 -6.60
N VAL A 582 -10.21 13.47 -6.45
CA VAL A 582 -10.80 12.23 -5.94
C VAL A 582 -11.47 11.50 -7.10
N GLY A 583 -11.24 10.19 -7.24
CA GLY A 583 -11.89 9.38 -8.25
C GLY A 583 -12.45 8.08 -7.69
N VAL A 584 -13.64 7.67 -8.14
CA VAL A 584 -14.14 6.30 -7.94
C VAL A 584 -14.25 5.63 -9.31
N HIS A 585 -13.62 4.47 -9.43
CA HIS A 585 -13.45 3.79 -10.71
C HIS A 585 -13.63 2.29 -10.52
N ASP A 586 -14.67 1.73 -11.15
CA ASP A 586 -14.99 0.32 -11.12
C ASP A 586 -15.40 -0.20 -12.48
N GLU A 587 -15.19 -1.48 -12.71
CA GLU A 587 -15.67 -2.19 -13.87
C GLU A 587 -16.30 -3.54 -13.49
N SER A 588 -17.13 -4.06 -14.37
CA SER A 588 -17.54 -5.45 -14.37
C SER A 588 -17.12 -6.12 -15.68
N THR A 589 -17.18 -7.46 -15.66
CA THR A 589 -16.90 -8.28 -16.83
C THR A 589 -18.17 -9.08 -17.21
N PRO A 590 -18.27 -9.56 -18.45
CA PRO A 590 -19.35 -10.44 -18.84
C PRO A 590 -19.43 -11.69 -17.96
N LEU A 591 -18.28 -12.26 -17.56
CA LEU A 591 -18.23 -13.40 -16.67
C LEU A 591 -18.78 -13.08 -15.27
N LEU A 592 -18.36 -11.96 -14.67
CA LEU A 592 -18.90 -11.53 -13.37
C LEU A 592 -20.42 -11.32 -13.45
N ASN A 593 -20.92 -10.65 -14.46
CA ASN A 593 -22.35 -10.39 -14.64
C ASN A 593 -23.15 -11.69 -14.87
N GLU A 594 -22.61 -12.65 -15.62
CA GLU A 594 -23.21 -13.99 -15.74
C GLU A 594 -23.29 -14.71 -14.37
N LEU A 595 -22.23 -14.63 -13.56
CA LEU A 595 -22.21 -15.23 -12.22
C LEU A 595 -23.20 -14.55 -11.27
N LEU A 596 -23.29 -13.21 -11.30
CA LEU A 596 -24.26 -12.44 -10.52
C LEU A 596 -25.71 -12.80 -10.91
N SER A 597 -26.00 -12.86 -12.19
CA SER A 597 -27.32 -13.28 -12.72
C SER A 597 -27.69 -14.70 -12.27
N LYS A 598 -26.77 -15.66 -12.36
CA LYS A 598 -26.97 -17.03 -11.85
C LYS A 598 -27.21 -17.08 -10.34
N ALA A 599 -26.68 -16.11 -9.58
CA ALA A 599 -26.92 -15.96 -8.14
C ALA A 599 -28.18 -15.17 -7.79
N GLY A 600 -28.97 -14.73 -8.78
CA GLY A 600 -30.15 -13.90 -8.57
C GLY A 600 -29.82 -12.48 -8.10
N LYS A 601 -28.61 -11.98 -8.41
CA LYS A 601 -28.18 -10.61 -8.12
C LYS A 601 -28.27 -9.75 -9.39
N GLU A 602 -28.39 -8.44 -9.20
CA GLU A 602 -28.39 -7.49 -10.31
C GLU A 602 -27.01 -7.42 -11.01
N GLU A 603 -27.04 -7.28 -12.33
CA GLU A 603 -25.84 -7.02 -13.12
C GLU A 603 -25.25 -5.64 -12.79
N LEU A 604 -23.93 -5.55 -12.89
CA LEU A 604 -23.20 -4.32 -12.65
C LEU A 604 -22.87 -3.62 -13.97
N PRO A 605 -22.76 -2.28 -14.00
CA PRO A 605 -22.33 -1.55 -15.18
C PRO A 605 -20.94 -2.04 -15.62
N LEU A 606 -20.73 -2.14 -16.95
CA LEU A 606 -19.44 -2.58 -17.50
C LEU A 606 -18.29 -1.63 -17.15
N ILE A 607 -18.58 -0.35 -17.00
CA ILE A 607 -17.65 0.66 -16.48
C ILE A 607 -18.43 1.67 -15.65
N TYR A 608 -17.80 2.16 -14.61
CA TYR A 608 -18.22 3.34 -13.86
C TYR A 608 -16.99 4.12 -13.41
N SER A 609 -16.91 5.37 -13.80
CA SER A 609 -15.80 6.25 -13.46
C SER A 609 -16.30 7.65 -13.15
N LYS A 610 -16.19 8.07 -11.91
CA LYS A 610 -16.51 9.41 -11.48
C LYS A 610 -15.27 10.07 -10.90
N SER A 611 -14.93 11.26 -11.38
CA SER A 611 -13.84 12.08 -10.86
C SER A 611 -14.39 13.40 -10.32
N ILE A 612 -13.88 13.79 -9.17
CA ILE A 612 -14.33 14.94 -8.36
C ILE A 612 -13.09 15.78 -8.04
N VAL A 613 -13.17 17.09 -8.27
CA VAL A 613 -12.13 18.02 -7.83
C VAL A 613 -12.61 18.74 -6.57
N VAL A 614 -11.87 18.56 -5.49
CA VAL A 614 -12.16 19.13 -4.18
C VAL A 614 -11.12 20.20 -3.87
N ARG A 615 -11.56 21.37 -3.41
CA ARG A 615 -10.68 22.53 -3.21
C ARG A 615 -10.91 23.18 -1.85
N LYS A 616 -9.85 23.86 -1.38
CA LYS A 616 -9.90 24.79 -0.27
C LYS A 616 -10.61 26.08 -0.71
N VAL A 617 -11.57 26.55 0.10
CA VAL A 617 -12.28 27.83 -0.07
C VAL A 617 -11.80 28.86 0.94
#